data_dddabd7c896bb5e52cd3ef7ebbfff3c4
#
_entry.id   dddabd7c896bb5e52cd3ef7ebbfff3c4
#
_cell.length_a   1.000
_cell.length_b   1.000
_cell.length_c   1.000
_cell.angle_alpha   90.00
_cell.angle_beta   90.00
_cell.angle_gamma   90.00
#
_symmetry.space_group_name_H-M   'P 1'
#
loop_
_entity.id
_entity.type
_entity.pdbx_description
1 polymer ?
#
loop_
_entity_poly.entity_id
_entity_poly.type
_entity_poly.pdbx_seq_one_letter_code
_entity_poly.pdbx_strand_id
1 'polypeptide(L)'
;MIYTILGKKDIKASRIGFGCWQLGGNLVIEKNPHGYGKINENKAIEAIHYSIDNGVNFFDTADAYGLGKSEIILSKALKGKRNKVVICTKGGKFSDGSAEFVLNSSQEYIVSACNNSLKRLNTDYIDIYLLHFIPPKEQIENTIETLKKLQQQGKIRDYGISVANKIHEIPELSKNFSIIEGYYNLLLRDFEKYESLNLSFIAASPLSRGLLSGKKNISNLDDGDVRKKWGKGEAQHDWYIKQQEKINKFEKLSNELNIPLKILAIAYILSNNGLVIPGIKTRNQICELLKSLEYVPLSKEIMKKIKEI
;
A
#
# COMPACT_ATOMS: atom_id res chain seq x y z
N MET A 1 -5.52 6.35 18.10
CA MET A 1 -4.70 6.23 16.89
C MET A 1 -3.24 6.50 17.23
N ILE A 2 -2.30 5.76 16.63
CA ILE A 2 -0.85 5.98 16.75
C ILE A 2 -0.38 6.69 15.46
N TYR A 3 0.51 7.67 15.61
CA TYR A 3 1.06 8.44 14.48
C TYR A 3 2.57 8.27 14.37
N THR A 4 3.11 8.51 13.17
CA THR A 4 4.54 8.58 12.88
C THR A 4 4.83 9.79 11.99
N ILE A 5 6.09 10.14 11.88
CA ILE A 5 6.56 11.19 10.97
C ILE A 5 7.18 10.52 9.74
N LEU A 6 6.81 10.98 8.56
CA LEU A 6 7.30 10.47 7.29
C LEU A 6 8.14 11.53 6.56
N GLY A 7 9.22 11.05 5.96
CA GLY A 7 10.07 11.83 5.05
C GLY A 7 10.87 12.93 5.73
N LYS A 8 11.37 13.85 4.90
CA LYS A 8 12.19 14.99 5.30
C LYS A 8 11.37 16.26 5.56
N LYS A 9 10.04 16.19 5.37
CA LYS A 9 9.10 17.32 5.51
C LYS A 9 8.15 17.15 6.71
N ASP A 10 8.52 16.28 7.65
CA ASP A 10 7.80 16.05 8.90
C ASP A 10 6.30 15.80 8.71
N ILE A 11 5.97 14.94 7.74
CA ILE A 11 4.58 14.65 7.42
C ILE A 11 4.01 13.68 8.46
N LYS A 12 3.12 14.18 9.35
CA LYS A 12 2.49 13.38 10.40
C LYS A 12 1.41 12.47 9.83
N ALA A 13 1.64 11.17 9.85
CA ALA A 13 0.76 10.13 9.31
C ALA A 13 0.29 9.15 10.39
N SER A 14 -0.96 8.68 10.30
CA SER A 14 -1.47 7.58 11.11
C SER A 14 -0.78 6.28 10.70
N ARG A 15 -0.36 5.47 11.67
CA ARG A 15 0.35 4.22 11.40
C ARG A 15 -0.54 3.10 10.83
N ILE A 16 -1.86 3.24 10.95
CA ILE A 16 -2.83 2.54 10.11
C ILE A 16 -3.31 3.54 9.08
N GLY A 17 -2.96 3.30 7.83
CA GLY A 17 -3.43 4.04 6.67
C GLY A 17 -4.56 3.30 5.96
N PHE A 18 -5.10 3.92 4.92
CA PHE A 18 -6.15 3.37 4.06
C PHE A 18 -5.56 3.08 2.69
N GLY A 19 -5.38 1.79 2.35
CA GLY A 19 -4.94 1.36 1.02
C GLY A 19 -6.10 1.42 0.03
N CYS A 20 -5.95 2.23 -1.01
CA CYS A 20 -7.00 2.54 -1.98
C CYS A 20 -6.93 1.71 -3.27
N TRP A 21 -6.06 0.71 -3.41
CA TRP A 21 -6.03 -0.10 -4.63
C TRP A 21 -7.39 -0.73 -4.94
N GLN A 22 -8.11 -1.17 -3.91
CA GLN A 22 -9.43 -1.76 -4.04
C GLN A 22 -10.49 -0.77 -4.60
N LEU A 23 -10.29 0.54 -4.43
CA LEU A 23 -11.17 1.57 -4.99
C LEU A 23 -11.10 1.63 -6.52
N GLY A 24 -9.98 1.16 -7.12
CA GLY A 24 -9.83 1.02 -8.57
C GLY A 24 -10.86 0.08 -9.19
N GLY A 25 -11.44 -0.83 -8.39
CA GLY A 25 -12.53 -1.70 -8.80
C GLY A 25 -12.09 -2.84 -9.71
N ASN A 26 -12.98 -3.21 -10.64
CA ASN A 26 -12.80 -4.32 -11.56
C ASN A 26 -12.08 -3.82 -12.83
N LEU A 27 -10.77 -4.02 -12.89
CA LEU A 27 -9.96 -3.66 -14.06
C LEU A 27 -9.44 -4.92 -14.75
N VAL A 28 -9.74 -5.05 -16.04
CA VAL A 28 -9.21 -6.09 -16.93
C VAL A 28 -8.58 -5.40 -18.12
N ILE A 29 -7.34 -5.74 -18.46
CA ILE A 29 -6.63 -5.25 -19.64
C ILE A 29 -6.14 -6.49 -20.39
N GLU A 30 -6.47 -6.65 -21.66
CA GLU A 30 -6.08 -7.80 -22.49
C GLU A 30 -6.30 -9.16 -21.76
N LYS A 31 -7.51 -9.35 -21.16
CA LYS A 31 -7.88 -10.53 -20.34
C LYS A 31 -7.09 -10.69 -19.02
N ASN A 32 -6.16 -9.79 -18.70
CA ASN A 32 -5.41 -9.81 -17.45
C ASN A 32 -6.11 -9.00 -16.36
N PRO A 33 -6.32 -9.54 -15.14
CA PRO A 33 -6.86 -8.80 -14.03
C PRO A 33 -5.81 -7.88 -13.40
N HIS A 34 -6.20 -6.63 -13.14
CA HIS A 34 -5.37 -5.59 -12.52
C HIS A 34 -6.05 -4.87 -11.34
N GLY A 35 -7.21 -5.35 -10.91
CA GLY A 35 -8.00 -4.77 -9.83
C GLY A 35 -8.28 -5.75 -8.69
N TYR A 36 -9.28 -5.43 -7.87
CA TYR A 36 -9.77 -6.26 -6.77
C TYR A 36 -11.28 -6.55 -6.85
N GLY A 37 -11.82 -6.63 -8.09
CA GLY A 37 -13.23 -6.89 -8.33
C GLY A 37 -14.11 -5.66 -8.11
N LYS A 38 -15.42 -5.84 -8.13
CA LYS A 38 -16.41 -4.76 -8.06
C LYS A 38 -16.28 -3.94 -6.77
N ILE A 39 -16.51 -2.63 -6.90
CA ILE A 39 -16.55 -1.68 -5.79
C ILE A 39 -17.92 -1.00 -5.72
N ASN A 40 -18.46 -0.87 -4.52
CA ASN A 40 -19.59 0.01 -4.24
C ASN A 40 -19.03 1.34 -3.75
N GLU A 41 -19.16 2.38 -4.56
CA GLU A 41 -18.58 3.69 -4.31
C GLU A 41 -19.10 4.32 -3.01
N ASN A 42 -20.41 4.23 -2.74
CA ASN A 42 -20.99 4.80 -1.52
C ASN A 42 -20.44 4.12 -0.25
N LYS A 43 -20.32 2.78 -0.25
CA LYS A 43 -19.71 2.05 0.87
C LYS A 43 -18.22 2.38 1.04
N ALA A 44 -17.52 2.64 -0.06
CA ALA A 44 -16.12 3.06 -0.03
C ALA A 44 -15.96 4.46 0.56
N ILE A 45 -16.80 5.42 0.16
CA ILE A 45 -16.84 6.77 0.71
C ILE A 45 -17.20 6.73 2.20
N GLU A 46 -18.20 5.94 2.61
CA GLU A 46 -18.53 5.71 4.01
C GLU A 46 -17.32 5.19 4.82
N ALA A 47 -16.59 4.22 4.26
CA ALA A 47 -15.39 3.67 4.89
C ALA A 47 -14.28 4.74 5.06
N ILE A 48 -14.07 5.60 4.06
CA ILE A 48 -13.11 6.69 4.12
C ILE A 48 -13.52 7.70 5.21
N HIS A 49 -14.79 8.12 5.25
CA HIS A 49 -15.28 9.03 6.28
C HIS A 49 -15.13 8.45 7.67
N TYR A 50 -15.56 7.19 7.87
CA TYR A 50 -15.38 6.49 9.14
C TYR A 50 -13.91 6.41 9.55
N SER A 51 -13.00 6.19 8.60
CA SER A 51 -11.56 6.17 8.87
C SER A 51 -11.06 7.51 9.40
N ILE A 52 -11.43 8.61 8.75
CA ILE A 52 -11.06 9.97 9.16
C ILE A 52 -11.60 10.28 10.56
N ASP A 53 -12.86 9.95 10.83
CA ASP A 53 -13.51 10.20 12.11
C ASP A 53 -12.88 9.40 13.27
N ASN A 54 -12.17 8.29 12.95
CA ASN A 54 -11.41 7.47 13.89
C ASN A 54 -9.90 7.77 13.87
N GLY A 55 -9.48 8.89 13.29
CA GLY A 55 -8.11 9.40 13.33
C GLY A 55 -7.17 8.82 12.28
N VAL A 56 -7.66 8.04 11.32
CA VAL A 56 -6.85 7.66 10.14
C VAL A 56 -6.73 8.89 9.24
N ASN A 57 -5.51 9.32 8.99
CA ASN A 57 -5.25 10.45 8.11
C ASN A 57 -4.40 10.11 6.89
N PHE A 58 -3.87 8.89 6.77
CA PHE A 58 -3.00 8.48 5.68
C PHE A 58 -3.78 7.65 4.65
N PHE A 59 -3.81 8.12 3.39
CA PHE A 59 -4.51 7.48 2.27
C PHE A 59 -3.52 7.21 1.14
N ASP A 60 -3.34 5.93 0.81
CA ASP A 60 -2.43 5.48 -0.24
C ASP A 60 -3.19 5.09 -1.49
N THR A 61 -2.93 5.76 -2.60
CA THR A 61 -3.52 5.50 -3.91
C THR A 61 -2.46 5.44 -5.02
N ALA A 62 -2.86 5.40 -6.28
CA ALA A 62 -2.00 5.53 -7.47
C ALA A 62 -2.83 5.87 -8.71
N ASP A 63 -2.20 6.48 -9.71
CA ASP A 63 -2.77 6.73 -11.03
C ASP A 63 -3.15 5.43 -11.76
N ALA A 64 -2.37 4.36 -11.57
CA ALA A 64 -2.63 3.04 -12.14
C ALA A 64 -3.83 2.32 -11.52
N TYR A 65 -4.31 2.70 -10.32
CA TYR A 65 -5.39 2.00 -9.64
C TYR A 65 -6.75 2.30 -10.30
N GLY A 66 -7.21 1.34 -11.11
CA GLY A 66 -8.41 1.51 -11.92
C GLY A 66 -8.27 2.64 -12.95
N LEU A 67 -7.04 2.89 -13.45
CA LEU A 67 -6.71 3.97 -14.40
C LEU A 67 -7.20 5.35 -13.90
N GLY A 68 -6.90 5.65 -12.63
CA GLY A 68 -7.26 6.90 -11.97
C GLY A 68 -8.60 6.87 -11.22
N LYS A 69 -9.41 5.82 -11.34
CA LYS A 69 -10.70 5.70 -10.64
C LYS A 69 -10.54 5.77 -9.12
N SER A 70 -9.49 5.18 -8.57
CA SER A 70 -9.19 5.22 -7.14
C SER A 70 -9.02 6.67 -6.65
N GLU A 71 -8.24 7.48 -7.36
CA GLU A 71 -8.03 8.90 -7.03
C GLU A 71 -9.32 9.70 -7.13
N ILE A 72 -10.17 9.43 -8.14
CA ILE A 72 -11.48 10.11 -8.30
C ILE A 72 -12.42 9.78 -7.13
N ILE A 73 -12.51 8.51 -6.70
CA ILE A 73 -13.35 8.12 -5.57
C ILE A 73 -12.82 8.75 -4.27
N LEU A 74 -11.49 8.74 -4.07
CA LEU A 74 -10.87 9.39 -2.92
C LEU A 74 -11.17 10.89 -2.90
N SER A 75 -11.03 11.58 -4.03
CA SER A 75 -11.36 13.01 -4.17
C SER A 75 -12.79 13.33 -3.76
N LYS A 76 -13.78 12.54 -4.20
CA LYS A 76 -15.19 12.70 -3.81
C LYS A 76 -15.37 12.59 -2.29
N ALA A 77 -14.72 11.60 -1.66
CA ALA A 77 -14.79 11.39 -0.23
C ALA A 77 -14.12 12.53 0.58
N LEU A 78 -13.08 13.14 0.01
CA LEU A 78 -12.29 14.19 0.67
C LEU A 78 -12.81 15.61 0.45
N LYS A 79 -13.94 15.80 -0.21
CA LYS A 79 -14.54 17.13 -0.43
C LYS A 79 -14.72 17.87 0.92
N GLY A 80 -14.06 19.03 1.07
CA GLY A 80 -14.04 19.83 2.31
C GLY A 80 -13.21 19.23 3.46
N LYS A 81 -12.41 18.18 3.21
CA LYS A 81 -11.59 17.49 4.22
C LYS A 81 -10.11 17.36 3.82
N ARG A 82 -9.68 17.93 2.67
CA ARG A 82 -8.32 17.75 2.11
C ARG A 82 -7.20 18.05 3.13
N ASN A 83 -7.36 19.11 3.91
CA ASN A 83 -6.38 19.53 4.92
C ASN A 83 -6.30 18.64 6.17
N LYS A 84 -7.22 17.69 6.31
CA LYS A 84 -7.26 16.73 7.44
C LYS A 84 -6.49 15.44 7.15
N VAL A 85 -6.01 15.27 5.92
CA VAL A 85 -5.44 14.00 5.46
C VAL A 85 -4.10 14.18 4.76
N VAL A 86 -3.34 13.10 4.75
CA VAL A 86 -2.10 12.91 4.00
C VAL A 86 -2.43 12.01 2.81
N ILE A 87 -2.26 12.50 1.60
CA ILE A 87 -2.44 11.72 0.37
C ILE A 87 -1.07 11.27 -0.12
N CYS A 88 -0.90 9.96 -0.21
CA CYS A 88 0.19 9.31 -0.91
C CYS A 88 -0.36 8.78 -2.24
N THR A 89 0.15 9.28 -3.37
CA THR A 89 -0.16 8.72 -4.69
C THR A 89 1.10 8.44 -5.48
N LYS A 90 0.96 7.71 -6.58
CA LYS A 90 2.09 7.17 -7.33
C LYS A 90 1.91 7.43 -8.82
N GLY A 91 3.04 7.57 -9.53
CA GLY A 91 3.10 7.62 -10.99
C GLY A 91 4.27 6.83 -11.54
N GLY A 92 4.32 6.71 -12.85
CA GLY A 92 5.36 5.94 -13.52
C GLY A 92 4.87 4.64 -14.14
N LYS A 93 3.60 4.26 -13.91
CA LYS A 93 2.94 3.11 -14.55
C LYS A 93 1.71 3.60 -15.30
N PHE A 94 1.56 3.20 -16.55
CA PHE A 94 0.36 3.51 -17.33
C PHE A 94 -0.04 2.33 -18.23
N SER A 95 -1.30 2.33 -18.68
CA SER A 95 -1.78 1.38 -19.65
C SER A 95 -1.78 2.04 -21.04
N ASP A 96 -1.16 1.38 -21.99
CA ASP A 96 -1.26 1.69 -23.43
C ASP A 96 -2.24 0.74 -24.14
N GLY A 97 -2.98 -0.06 -23.35
CA GLY A 97 -3.87 -1.11 -23.83
C GLY A 97 -3.22 -2.50 -23.90
N SER A 98 -1.91 -2.61 -23.75
CA SER A 98 -1.22 -3.91 -23.65
C SER A 98 -1.55 -4.64 -22.35
N ALA A 99 -1.29 -5.95 -22.30
CA ALA A 99 -1.65 -6.84 -21.20
C ALA A 99 -1.02 -6.45 -19.85
N GLU A 100 0.12 -5.78 -19.88
CA GLU A 100 0.85 -5.32 -18.69
C GLU A 100 1.02 -3.79 -18.71
N PHE A 101 1.22 -3.20 -17.55
CA PHE A 101 1.51 -1.76 -17.45
C PHE A 101 2.87 -1.42 -18.04
N VAL A 102 2.90 -0.35 -18.82
CA VAL A 102 4.15 0.27 -19.30
C VAL A 102 4.77 1.09 -18.18
N LEU A 103 6.10 1.00 -18.04
CA LEU A 103 6.88 1.74 -17.05
C LEU A 103 7.57 2.92 -17.74
N ASN A 104 7.41 4.13 -17.20
CA ASN A 104 8.03 5.32 -17.76
C ASN A 104 8.46 6.29 -16.65
N SER A 105 9.77 6.56 -16.58
CA SER A 105 10.38 7.50 -15.63
C SER A 105 10.91 8.77 -16.30
N SER A 106 10.56 9.02 -17.58
CA SER A 106 10.94 10.26 -18.24
C SER A 106 10.37 11.49 -17.53
N GLN A 107 11.06 12.61 -17.62
CA GLN A 107 10.64 13.85 -16.99
C GLN A 107 9.25 14.28 -17.46
N GLU A 108 9.00 14.23 -18.78
CA GLU A 108 7.75 14.63 -19.40
C GLU A 108 6.59 13.79 -18.87
N TYR A 109 6.81 12.47 -18.77
CA TYR A 109 5.78 11.56 -18.29
C TYR A 109 5.49 11.78 -16.79
N ILE A 110 6.49 11.83 -15.93
CA ILE A 110 6.32 12.03 -14.49
C ILE A 110 5.62 13.35 -14.17
N VAL A 111 5.99 14.44 -14.87
CA VAL A 111 5.32 15.74 -14.71
C VAL A 111 3.85 15.66 -15.16
N SER A 112 3.58 15.04 -16.30
CA SER A 112 2.21 14.84 -16.81
C SER A 112 1.38 13.98 -15.86
N ALA A 113 1.91 12.84 -15.39
CA ALA A 113 1.25 11.95 -14.44
C ALA A 113 0.90 12.65 -13.13
N CYS A 114 1.84 13.41 -12.55
CA CYS A 114 1.62 14.19 -11.34
C CYS A 114 0.50 15.23 -11.53
N ASN A 115 0.54 16.02 -12.62
CA ASN A 115 -0.49 17.00 -12.92
C ASN A 115 -1.87 16.36 -13.12
N ASN A 116 -1.94 15.19 -13.74
CA ASN A 116 -3.18 14.44 -13.93
C ASN A 116 -3.71 13.89 -12.61
N SER A 117 -2.83 13.42 -11.70
CA SER A 117 -3.21 13.01 -10.35
C SER A 117 -3.78 14.18 -9.54
N LEU A 118 -3.15 15.36 -9.59
CA LEU A 118 -3.67 16.59 -8.96
C LEU A 118 -5.08 16.92 -9.46
N LYS A 119 -5.33 16.84 -10.78
CA LYS A 119 -6.67 17.05 -11.37
C LYS A 119 -7.68 16.03 -10.86
N ARG A 120 -7.37 14.71 -10.87
CA ARG A 120 -8.29 13.66 -10.41
C ARG A 120 -8.57 13.75 -8.91
N LEU A 121 -7.55 14.08 -8.11
CA LEU A 121 -7.67 14.29 -6.67
C LEU A 121 -8.33 15.63 -6.31
N ASN A 122 -8.50 16.53 -7.29
CA ASN A 122 -9.06 17.88 -7.12
C ASN A 122 -8.38 18.65 -5.97
N THR A 123 -7.05 18.78 -6.07
CA THR A 123 -6.19 19.41 -5.07
C THR A 123 -4.98 20.06 -5.74
N ASP A 124 -4.44 21.10 -5.11
CA ASP A 124 -3.27 21.82 -5.61
C ASP A 124 -1.96 21.16 -5.21
N TYR A 125 -1.98 20.25 -4.23
CA TYR A 125 -0.77 19.55 -3.77
C TYR A 125 -1.05 18.09 -3.39
N ILE A 126 0.00 17.26 -3.52
CA ILE A 126 0.09 15.88 -3.03
C ILE A 126 1.07 15.88 -1.86
N ASP A 127 0.74 15.18 -0.77
CA ASP A 127 1.64 15.13 0.39
C ASP A 127 2.87 14.27 0.11
N ILE A 128 2.67 13.07 -0.47
CA ILE A 128 3.75 12.15 -0.82
C ILE A 128 3.50 11.61 -2.24
N TYR A 129 4.47 11.81 -3.12
CA TYR A 129 4.42 11.28 -4.48
C TYR A 129 5.49 10.20 -4.67
N LEU A 130 5.08 8.98 -4.96
CA LEU A 130 6.00 7.86 -5.13
C LEU A 130 6.21 7.52 -6.61
N LEU A 131 7.43 7.14 -6.96
CA LEU A 131 7.66 6.37 -8.16
C LEU A 131 7.07 4.97 -7.96
N HIS A 132 6.21 4.53 -8.90
CA HIS A 132 5.48 3.25 -8.76
C HIS A 132 6.32 2.04 -9.22
N PHE A 133 7.60 2.23 -9.51
CA PHE A 133 8.57 1.21 -9.88
C PHE A 133 9.98 1.76 -9.67
N ILE A 134 10.98 0.88 -9.73
CA ILE A 134 12.40 1.26 -9.68
C ILE A 134 12.83 1.61 -11.10
N PRO A 135 13.19 2.88 -11.39
CA PRO A 135 13.71 3.27 -12.69
C PRO A 135 15.01 2.53 -13.03
N PRO A 136 15.36 2.42 -14.33
CA PRO A 136 16.70 2.03 -14.74
C PRO A 136 17.74 2.90 -14.05
N LYS A 137 18.88 2.32 -13.69
CA LYS A 137 19.91 2.99 -12.87
C LYS A 137 20.37 4.32 -13.48
N GLU A 138 20.51 4.36 -14.80
CA GLU A 138 20.91 5.54 -15.58
C GLU A 138 19.85 6.66 -15.60
N GLN A 139 18.60 6.35 -15.23
CA GLN A 139 17.51 7.34 -15.21
C GLN A 139 17.18 7.85 -13.79
N ILE A 140 17.71 7.22 -12.75
CA ILE A 140 17.36 7.54 -11.35
C ILE A 140 17.65 9.03 -11.04
N GLU A 141 18.82 9.54 -11.40
CA GLU A 141 19.21 10.92 -11.10
C GLU A 141 18.27 11.93 -11.77
N ASN A 142 18.01 11.78 -13.07
CA ASN A 142 17.11 12.65 -13.82
C ASN A 142 15.66 12.59 -13.25
N THR A 143 15.23 11.41 -12.85
CA THR A 143 13.90 11.24 -12.23
C THR A 143 13.83 11.95 -10.88
N ILE A 144 14.88 11.88 -10.05
CA ILE A 144 14.96 12.59 -8.76
C ILE A 144 14.95 14.10 -8.98
N GLU A 145 15.69 14.61 -9.97
CA GLU A 145 15.66 16.04 -10.29
C GLU A 145 14.27 16.50 -10.71
N THR A 146 13.55 15.69 -11.46
CA THR A 146 12.13 15.93 -11.81
C THR A 146 11.25 16.02 -10.57
N LEU A 147 11.40 15.10 -9.63
CA LEU A 147 10.64 15.11 -8.37
C LEU A 147 10.99 16.36 -7.52
N LYS A 148 12.27 16.74 -7.45
CA LYS A 148 12.68 17.98 -6.77
C LYS A 148 12.05 19.23 -7.40
N LYS A 149 11.97 19.30 -8.73
CA LYS A 149 11.28 20.41 -9.43
C LYS A 149 9.79 20.45 -9.09
N LEU A 150 9.09 19.30 -9.06
CA LEU A 150 7.70 19.23 -8.65
C LEU A 150 7.51 19.69 -7.18
N GLN A 151 8.46 19.34 -6.30
CA GLN A 151 8.48 19.78 -4.90
C GLN A 151 8.70 21.30 -4.79
N GLN A 152 9.64 21.87 -5.52
CA GLN A 152 9.89 23.32 -5.58
C GLN A 152 8.67 24.10 -6.10
N GLN A 153 7.91 23.51 -7.02
CA GLN A 153 6.65 24.07 -7.54
C GLN A 153 5.49 23.96 -6.54
N GLY A 154 5.68 23.34 -5.38
CA GLY A 154 4.64 23.11 -4.38
C GLY A 154 3.60 22.04 -4.76
N LYS A 155 3.77 21.34 -5.87
CA LYS A 155 2.86 20.29 -6.35
C LYS A 155 2.93 19.02 -5.51
N ILE A 156 4.09 18.70 -4.96
CA ILE A 156 4.31 17.61 -4.02
C ILE A 156 5.05 18.13 -2.79
N ARG A 157 4.71 17.63 -1.60
CA ARG A 157 5.41 18.04 -0.37
C ARG A 157 6.67 17.20 -0.15
N ASP A 158 6.58 15.88 -0.36
CA ASP A 158 7.73 14.99 -0.31
C ASP A 158 7.58 13.88 -1.37
N TYR A 159 8.66 13.12 -1.60
CA TYR A 159 8.68 12.06 -2.60
C TYR A 159 9.43 10.82 -2.11
N GLY A 160 9.15 9.71 -2.75
CA GLY A 160 9.76 8.42 -2.45
C GLY A 160 9.60 7.42 -3.60
N ILE A 161 9.73 6.14 -3.26
CA ILE A 161 9.66 5.06 -4.24
C ILE A 161 8.92 3.83 -3.69
N SER A 162 8.14 3.17 -4.56
CA SER A 162 7.50 1.89 -4.27
C SER A 162 8.28 0.76 -4.93
N VAL A 163 8.82 -0.13 -4.10
CA VAL A 163 9.67 -1.25 -4.56
C VAL A 163 8.94 -2.58 -4.67
N ALA A 164 7.67 -2.62 -4.24
CA ALA A 164 6.86 -3.84 -4.18
C ALA A 164 7.60 -4.97 -3.42
N ASN A 165 7.99 -6.07 -4.11
CA ASN A 165 8.73 -7.19 -3.55
C ASN A 165 10.26 -7.08 -3.73
N LYS A 166 10.77 -6.02 -4.36
CA LYS A 166 12.21 -5.81 -4.57
C LYS A 166 12.88 -5.19 -3.34
N ILE A 167 12.62 -5.74 -2.17
CA ILE A 167 13.12 -5.22 -0.88
C ILE A 167 14.65 -5.20 -0.82
N HIS A 168 15.34 -6.08 -1.54
CA HIS A 168 16.79 -6.13 -1.62
C HIS A 168 17.43 -4.89 -2.26
N GLU A 169 16.66 -4.09 -2.99
CA GLU A 169 17.13 -2.83 -3.60
C GLU A 169 17.17 -1.65 -2.59
N ILE A 170 16.56 -1.81 -1.41
CA ILE A 170 16.44 -0.73 -0.41
C ILE A 170 17.77 -0.10 -0.04
N PRO A 171 18.88 -0.84 0.21
CA PRO A 171 20.15 -0.21 0.59
C PRO A 171 20.66 0.78 -0.43
N GLU A 172 20.52 0.52 -1.72
CA GLU A 172 20.93 1.46 -2.77
C GLU A 172 19.96 2.63 -2.89
N LEU A 173 18.67 2.35 -2.88
CA LEU A 173 17.61 3.36 -3.01
C LEU A 173 17.56 4.32 -1.81
N SER A 174 17.94 3.87 -0.61
CA SER A 174 17.96 4.68 0.62
C SER A 174 18.92 5.89 0.55
N LYS A 175 19.90 5.83 -0.33
CA LYS A 175 20.82 6.96 -0.60
C LYS A 175 20.08 8.16 -1.20
N ASN A 176 18.99 7.90 -1.90
CA ASN A 176 18.26 8.89 -2.68
C ASN A 176 16.85 9.17 -2.15
N PHE A 177 16.20 8.16 -1.53
CA PHE A 177 14.82 8.23 -1.09
C PHE A 177 14.71 8.02 0.41
N SER A 178 14.07 8.94 1.12
CA SER A 178 13.79 8.83 2.56
C SER A 178 12.46 8.11 2.84
N ILE A 179 11.59 8.00 1.84
CA ILE A 179 10.30 7.30 1.93
C ILE A 179 10.33 6.14 0.95
N ILE A 180 10.13 4.93 1.47
CA ILE A 180 10.09 3.71 0.67
C ILE A 180 8.82 2.92 1.02
N GLU A 181 8.07 2.53 0.00
CA GLU A 181 6.95 1.61 0.12
C GLU A 181 7.37 0.22 -0.39
N GLY A 182 7.06 -0.82 0.37
CA GLY A 182 7.36 -2.19 -0.04
C GLY A 182 6.49 -3.23 0.65
N TYR A 183 6.50 -4.47 0.15
CA TYR A 183 5.74 -5.55 0.77
C TYR A 183 6.36 -5.94 2.10
N TYR A 184 5.56 -5.85 3.16
CA TYR A 184 5.95 -6.30 4.49
C TYR A 184 4.72 -6.85 5.23
N ASN A 185 4.82 -8.10 5.65
CA ASN A 185 3.77 -8.82 6.38
C ASN A 185 4.36 -10.08 7.05
N LEU A 186 3.55 -10.85 7.78
CA LEU A 186 3.99 -12.06 8.48
C LEU A 186 4.69 -13.10 7.56
N LEU A 187 4.36 -13.13 6.27
CA LEU A 187 4.94 -14.06 5.29
C LEU A 187 6.18 -13.51 4.59
N LEU A 188 6.33 -12.19 4.53
CA LEU A 188 7.39 -11.46 3.84
C LEU A 188 8.01 -10.46 4.82
N ARG A 189 9.12 -10.86 5.48
CA ARG A 189 9.75 -10.10 6.56
C ARG A 189 11.12 -9.52 6.20
N ASP A 190 11.50 -9.57 4.94
CA ASP A 190 12.84 -9.15 4.50
C ASP A 190 13.19 -7.70 4.82
N PHE A 191 12.18 -6.82 4.98
CA PHE A 191 12.41 -5.43 5.40
C PHE A 191 13.11 -5.31 6.76
N GLU A 192 12.93 -6.26 7.68
CA GLU A 192 13.54 -6.23 9.01
C GLU A 192 15.07 -6.18 8.96
N LYS A 193 15.68 -6.65 7.86
CA LYS A 193 17.13 -6.55 7.61
C LYS A 193 17.63 -5.11 7.43
N TYR A 194 16.72 -4.16 7.17
CA TYR A 194 17.03 -2.79 6.79
C TYR A 194 16.49 -1.75 7.78
N GLU A 195 15.99 -2.17 8.95
CA GLU A 195 15.48 -1.27 10.00
C GLU A 195 16.53 -0.25 10.46
N SER A 196 17.82 -0.62 10.43
CA SER A 196 18.94 0.27 10.81
C SER A 196 19.15 1.46 9.84
N LEU A 197 18.56 1.43 8.65
CA LEU A 197 18.67 2.53 7.69
C LEU A 197 17.80 3.76 8.04
N ASN A 198 17.01 3.67 9.11
CA ASN A 198 16.18 4.76 9.61
C ASN A 198 15.29 5.42 8.54
N LEU A 199 14.66 4.61 7.71
CA LEU A 199 13.78 5.03 6.61
C LEU A 199 12.34 5.18 7.06
N SER A 200 11.62 6.08 6.42
CA SER A 200 10.16 6.09 6.48
C SER A 200 9.61 4.97 5.61
N PHE A 201 9.27 3.82 6.22
CA PHE A 201 8.80 2.66 5.50
C PHE A 201 7.28 2.52 5.56
N ILE A 202 6.65 2.37 4.38
CA ILE A 202 5.23 2.13 4.21
C ILE A 202 5.03 0.65 3.85
N ALA A 203 4.44 -0.10 4.78
CA ALA A 203 4.19 -1.53 4.62
C ALA A 203 2.98 -1.79 3.74
N ALA A 204 3.22 -2.05 2.46
CA ALA A 204 2.21 -2.47 1.51
C ALA A 204 1.86 -3.96 1.66
N SER A 205 0.66 -4.34 1.25
CA SER A 205 0.15 -5.72 1.34
C SER A 205 0.27 -6.35 2.75
N PRO A 206 -0.09 -5.66 3.84
CA PRO A 206 0.11 -6.16 5.20
C PRO A 206 -0.68 -7.44 5.50
N LEU A 207 -1.76 -7.70 4.75
CA LEU A 207 -2.53 -8.94 4.82
C LEU A 207 -2.21 -9.92 3.68
N SER A 208 -1.06 -9.76 3.01
CA SER A 208 -0.64 -10.64 1.90
C SER A 208 -1.77 -10.89 0.88
N ARG A 209 -2.34 -9.79 0.35
CA ARG A 209 -3.48 -9.80 -0.59
C ARG A 209 -4.71 -10.59 -0.10
N GLY A 210 -4.86 -10.74 1.21
CA GLY A 210 -5.98 -11.42 1.87
C GLY A 210 -5.67 -12.82 2.37
N LEU A 211 -4.50 -13.39 2.15
CA LEU A 211 -4.09 -14.69 2.71
C LEU A 211 -4.09 -14.68 4.25
N LEU A 212 -3.73 -13.57 4.86
CA LEU A 212 -3.73 -13.37 6.32
C LEU A 212 -5.05 -12.79 6.86
N SER A 213 -6.12 -12.79 6.05
CA SER A 213 -7.43 -12.25 6.47
C SER A 213 -8.32 -13.26 7.22
N GLY A 214 -7.89 -14.52 7.32
CA GLY A 214 -8.69 -15.63 7.85
C GLY A 214 -9.78 -16.13 6.89
N LYS A 215 -9.84 -15.65 5.64
CA LYS A 215 -10.78 -16.11 4.62
C LYS A 215 -10.11 -17.14 3.72
N LYS A 216 -10.56 -18.40 3.81
CA LYS A 216 -9.97 -19.52 3.05
C LYS A 216 -10.47 -19.65 1.60
N ASN A 217 -11.54 -18.92 1.21
CA ASN A 217 -12.19 -19.16 -0.08
C ASN A 217 -11.97 -17.99 -1.06
N ILE A 218 -11.26 -18.30 -2.17
CA ILE A 218 -11.03 -17.40 -3.31
C ILE A 218 -11.81 -17.86 -4.55
N SER A 219 -12.78 -18.78 -4.41
CA SER A 219 -13.46 -19.43 -5.55
C SER A 219 -14.36 -18.49 -6.35
N ASN A 220 -14.90 -17.42 -5.74
CA ASN A 220 -15.89 -16.52 -6.36
C ASN A 220 -15.30 -15.10 -6.56
N LEU A 221 -14.14 -14.99 -7.22
CA LEU A 221 -13.52 -13.72 -7.52
C LEU A 221 -14.05 -13.14 -8.84
N ASP A 222 -14.28 -11.83 -8.89
CA ASP A 222 -14.59 -11.09 -10.14
C ASP A 222 -13.47 -11.22 -11.17
N ASP A 223 -13.76 -11.06 -12.45
CA ASP A 223 -12.79 -11.25 -13.55
C ASP A 223 -11.59 -10.31 -13.46
N GLY A 224 -11.77 -9.11 -12.96
CA GLY A 224 -10.69 -8.15 -12.75
C GLY A 224 -9.95 -8.30 -11.42
N ASP A 225 -10.17 -9.36 -10.64
CA ASP A 225 -9.48 -9.58 -9.37
C ASP A 225 -8.11 -10.22 -9.61
N VAL A 226 -7.04 -9.53 -9.24
CA VAL A 226 -5.64 -9.98 -9.42
C VAL A 226 -5.35 -11.34 -8.79
N ARG A 227 -6.14 -11.75 -7.78
CA ARG A 227 -5.99 -13.04 -7.10
C ARG A 227 -6.40 -14.22 -7.99
N LYS A 228 -7.13 -13.98 -9.07
CA LYS A 228 -7.38 -15.01 -10.11
C LYS A 228 -6.11 -15.51 -10.80
N LYS A 229 -5.03 -14.72 -10.77
CA LYS A 229 -3.71 -15.15 -11.26
C LYS A 229 -3.02 -16.14 -10.30
N TRP A 230 -3.48 -16.27 -9.04
CA TRP A 230 -2.91 -17.21 -8.09
C TRP A 230 -3.26 -18.65 -8.48
N GLY A 231 -2.26 -19.47 -8.52
CA GLY A 231 -2.37 -20.87 -8.97
C GLY A 231 -2.39 -21.06 -10.49
N LYS A 232 -2.21 -19.98 -11.27
CA LYS A 232 -1.98 -20.06 -12.71
C LYS A 232 -0.48 -19.87 -13.00
N GLY A 233 0.19 -20.95 -13.33
CA GLY A 233 1.65 -21.00 -13.54
C GLY A 233 2.38 -21.61 -12.34
N GLU A 234 3.34 -22.50 -12.65
CA GLU A 234 4.03 -23.34 -11.67
C GLU A 234 4.68 -22.55 -10.52
N ALA A 235 5.44 -21.50 -10.84
CA ALA A 235 6.15 -20.72 -9.82
C ALA A 235 5.23 -19.99 -8.83
N GLN A 236 4.05 -19.50 -9.25
CA GLN A 236 3.08 -18.85 -8.37
C GLN A 236 2.32 -19.89 -7.55
N HIS A 237 2.07 -21.07 -8.09
CA HIS A 237 1.44 -22.17 -7.39
C HIS A 237 2.35 -22.69 -6.27
N ASP A 238 3.62 -22.94 -6.55
CA ASP A 238 4.60 -23.39 -5.56
C ASP A 238 4.80 -22.39 -4.43
N TRP A 239 4.86 -21.09 -4.76
CA TRP A 239 4.93 -20.05 -3.75
C TRP A 239 3.68 -20.09 -2.85
N TYR A 240 2.49 -20.20 -3.44
CA TYR A 240 1.23 -20.28 -2.70
C TYR A 240 1.18 -21.47 -1.76
N ILE A 241 1.57 -22.66 -2.24
CA ILE A 241 1.62 -23.89 -1.43
C ILE A 241 2.59 -23.73 -0.25
N LYS A 242 3.80 -23.20 -0.51
CA LYS A 242 4.77 -22.92 0.58
C LYS A 242 4.23 -21.94 1.62
N GLN A 243 3.43 -20.94 1.19
CA GLN A 243 2.81 -20.02 2.14
C GLN A 243 1.72 -20.68 2.98
N GLN A 244 1.00 -21.71 2.48
CA GLN A 244 -0.04 -22.40 3.23
C GLN A 244 0.46 -23.01 4.53
N GLU A 245 1.65 -23.61 4.53
CA GLU A 245 2.25 -24.17 5.75
C GLU A 245 2.48 -23.07 6.81
N LYS A 246 3.05 -21.95 6.39
CA LYS A 246 3.26 -20.79 7.28
C LYS A 246 1.93 -20.21 7.77
N ILE A 247 0.94 -20.07 6.88
CA ILE A 247 -0.39 -19.57 7.24
C ILE A 247 -1.03 -20.46 8.29
N ASN A 248 -0.96 -21.79 8.13
CA ASN A 248 -1.51 -22.72 9.10
C ASN A 248 -0.83 -22.59 10.49
N LYS A 249 0.50 -22.38 10.53
CA LYS A 249 1.22 -22.12 11.78
C LYS A 249 0.76 -20.80 12.43
N PHE A 250 0.58 -19.74 11.63
CA PHE A 250 0.06 -18.46 12.12
C PHE A 250 -1.39 -18.53 12.55
N GLU A 251 -2.24 -19.32 11.87
CA GLU A 251 -3.63 -19.59 12.30
C GLU A 251 -3.65 -20.30 13.66
N LYS A 252 -2.76 -21.31 13.87
CA LYS A 252 -2.63 -21.99 15.15
C LYS A 252 -2.21 -21.01 16.25
N LEU A 253 -1.19 -20.20 16.03
CA LEU A 253 -0.74 -19.17 16.98
C LEU A 253 -1.86 -18.14 17.26
N SER A 254 -2.59 -17.70 16.24
CA SER A 254 -3.73 -16.78 16.35
C SER A 254 -4.81 -17.36 17.28
N ASN A 255 -5.14 -18.66 17.14
CA ASN A 255 -6.11 -19.34 17.99
C ASN A 255 -5.60 -19.49 19.44
N GLU A 256 -4.33 -19.86 19.64
CA GLU A 256 -3.69 -19.95 20.95
C GLU A 256 -3.73 -18.62 21.71
N LEU A 257 -3.51 -17.52 20.99
CA LEU A 257 -3.53 -16.16 21.55
C LEU A 257 -4.94 -15.57 21.68
N ASN A 258 -5.94 -16.20 21.10
CA ASN A 258 -7.29 -15.64 20.92
C ASN A 258 -7.28 -14.25 20.24
N ILE A 259 -6.36 -14.04 19.30
CA ILE A 259 -6.22 -12.82 18.49
C ILE A 259 -6.49 -13.19 17.04
N PRO A 260 -7.51 -12.63 16.35
CA PRO A 260 -7.76 -12.93 14.94
C PRO A 260 -6.52 -12.69 14.06
N LEU A 261 -6.21 -13.61 13.13
CA LEU A 261 -4.98 -13.58 12.33
C LEU A 261 -4.74 -12.23 11.65
N LYS A 262 -5.77 -11.60 11.10
CA LYS A 262 -5.66 -10.26 10.48
C LYS A 262 -5.23 -9.17 11.47
N ILE A 263 -5.68 -9.28 12.73
CA ILE A 263 -5.33 -8.36 13.81
C ILE A 263 -3.89 -8.59 14.23
N LEU A 264 -3.50 -9.84 14.42
CA LEU A 264 -2.14 -10.23 14.74
C LEU A 264 -1.16 -9.75 13.67
N ALA A 265 -1.51 -9.91 12.37
CA ALA A 265 -0.68 -9.48 11.25
C ALA A 265 -0.46 -7.96 11.23
N ILE A 266 -1.49 -7.17 11.48
CA ILE A 266 -1.37 -5.70 11.56
C ILE A 266 -0.60 -5.29 12.82
N ALA A 267 -0.95 -5.85 13.99
CA ALA A 267 -0.28 -5.54 15.25
C ALA A 267 1.22 -5.86 15.22
N TYR A 268 1.62 -6.94 14.52
CA TYR A 268 3.02 -7.28 14.30
C TYR A 268 3.80 -6.17 13.60
N ILE A 269 3.31 -5.67 12.46
CA ILE A 269 3.98 -4.61 11.71
C ILE A 269 4.02 -3.31 12.52
N LEU A 270 2.91 -2.98 13.20
CA LEU A 270 2.85 -1.81 14.08
C LEU A 270 3.81 -1.93 15.27
N SER A 271 4.05 -3.13 15.81
CA SER A 271 5.01 -3.36 16.89
C SER A 271 6.46 -3.18 16.44
N ASN A 272 6.75 -3.39 15.16
CA ASN A 272 8.03 -3.11 14.50
C ASN A 272 8.11 -1.68 13.92
N ASN A 273 7.39 -0.72 14.49
CA ASN A 273 7.38 0.68 14.06
C ASN A 273 6.96 0.94 12.60
N GLY A 274 6.35 -0.02 11.90
CA GLY A 274 5.84 0.15 10.55
C GLY A 274 4.58 1.03 10.47
N LEU A 275 4.33 1.64 9.31
CA LEU A 275 3.05 2.17 8.88
C LEU A 275 2.44 1.19 7.90
N VAL A 276 1.18 0.80 8.08
CA VAL A 276 0.50 -0.20 7.24
C VAL A 276 -0.57 0.43 6.36
N ILE A 277 -0.70 -0.06 5.13
CA ILE A 277 -1.75 0.36 4.18
C ILE A 277 -2.62 -0.84 3.74
N PRO A 278 -3.45 -1.41 4.64
CA PRO A 278 -4.37 -2.48 4.29
C PRO A 278 -5.40 -2.00 3.26
N GLY A 279 -5.72 -2.86 2.30
CA GLY A 279 -6.75 -2.56 1.31
C GLY A 279 -8.16 -2.63 1.92
N ILE A 280 -8.95 -1.59 1.74
CA ILE A 280 -10.26 -1.40 2.37
C ILE A 280 -11.31 -1.07 1.33
N LYS A 281 -12.50 -1.70 1.43
CA LYS A 281 -13.69 -1.42 0.62
C LYS A 281 -14.89 -0.99 1.45
N THR A 282 -14.93 -1.33 2.74
CA THR A 282 -16.10 -1.15 3.59
C THR A 282 -15.75 -0.68 4.99
N ARG A 283 -16.70 0.01 5.63
CA ARG A 283 -16.61 0.45 7.03
C ARG A 283 -16.27 -0.70 7.98
N ASN A 284 -16.91 -1.88 7.82
CA ASN A 284 -16.65 -3.02 8.70
C ASN A 284 -15.18 -3.46 8.63
N GLN A 285 -14.55 -3.45 7.44
CA GLN A 285 -13.15 -3.83 7.32
C GLN A 285 -12.24 -2.90 8.13
N ILE A 286 -12.39 -1.58 8.00
CA ILE A 286 -11.53 -0.66 8.75
C ILE A 286 -11.85 -0.72 10.25
N CYS A 287 -13.11 -0.82 10.65
CA CYS A 287 -13.51 -0.98 12.05
C CYS A 287 -12.83 -2.18 12.70
N GLU A 288 -12.79 -3.31 12.01
CA GLU A 288 -12.07 -4.50 12.49
C GLU A 288 -10.56 -4.26 12.59
N LEU A 289 -9.94 -3.66 11.56
CA LEU A 289 -8.48 -3.47 11.55
C LEU A 289 -8.00 -2.47 12.62
N LEU A 290 -8.81 -1.48 12.98
CA LEU A 290 -8.50 -0.54 14.06
C LEU A 290 -8.35 -1.23 15.43
N LYS A 291 -8.99 -2.39 15.65
CA LYS A 291 -8.82 -3.18 16.88
C LYS A 291 -7.39 -3.68 17.09
N SER A 292 -6.57 -3.72 16.04
CA SER A 292 -5.15 -4.09 16.18
C SER A 292 -4.37 -3.13 17.09
N LEU A 293 -4.84 -1.89 17.25
CA LEU A 293 -4.23 -0.91 18.15
C LEU A 293 -4.29 -1.32 19.64
N GLU A 294 -5.24 -2.18 20.00
CA GLU A 294 -5.40 -2.71 21.36
C GLU A 294 -4.27 -3.69 21.72
N TYR A 295 -3.57 -4.21 20.72
CA TYR A 295 -2.50 -5.21 20.86
C TYR A 295 -1.09 -4.65 20.61
N VAL A 296 -0.95 -3.32 20.46
CA VAL A 296 0.36 -2.69 20.16
C VAL A 296 0.91 -1.98 21.40
N PRO A 297 2.17 -2.29 21.77
CA PRO A 297 3.06 -3.28 21.18
C PRO A 297 2.72 -4.71 21.60
N LEU A 298 2.96 -5.66 20.69
CA LEU A 298 2.91 -7.09 21.04
C LEU A 298 3.99 -7.42 22.08
N SER A 299 3.71 -8.34 23.00
CA SER A 299 4.69 -8.78 23.98
C SER A 299 5.92 -9.41 23.33
N LYS A 300 7.07 -9.35 24.02
CA LYS A 300 8.32 -9.97 23.56
C LYS A 300 8.16 -11.47 23.29
N GLU A 301 7.32 -12.16 24.09
CA GLU A 301 7.02 -13.56 23.92
C GLU A 301 6.26 -13.83 22.60
N ILE A 302 5.23 -13.04 22.31
CA ILE A 302 4.46 -13.16 21.06
C ILE A 302 5.36 -12.86 19.87
N MET A 303 6.18 -11.79 19.94
CA MET A 303 7.12 -11.44 18.87
C MET A 303 8.13 -12.57 18.62
N LYS A 304 8.61 -13.24 19.67
CA LYS A 304 9.49 -14.41 19.56
C LYS A 304 8.79 -15.56 18.83
N LYS A 305 7.57 -15.95 19.27
CA LYS A 305 6.79 -17.04 18.63
C LYS A 305 6.55 -16.75 17.13
N ILE A 306 6.26 -15.49 16.77
CA ILE A 306 6.10 -15.09 15.36
C ILE A 306 7.41 -15.26 14.57
N LYS A 307 8.55 -14.95 15.16
CA LYS A 307 9.87 -15.05 14.49
C LYS A 307 10.30 -16.49 14.28
N GLU A 308 9.84 -17.43 15.09
CA GLU A 308 10.11 -18.87 15.00
C GLU A 308 9.30 -19.56 13.89
N ILE A 309 8.24 -18.94 13.35
CA ILE A 309 7.46 -19.39 12.19
C ILE A 309 8.08 -18.88 10.87
#